data_b6aa51849a47a050f319068347aaf142
#
_entry.id   b6aa51849a47a050f319068347aaf142
#
_cell.length_a   1.000
_cell.length_b   1.000
_cell.length_c   1.000
_cell.angle_alpha   90.00
_cell.angle_beta   90.00
_cell.angle_gamma   90.00
#
_symmetry.space_group_name_H-M   'P 1'
#
loop_
_entity.id
_entity.type
_entity.pdbx_description
1 polymer ?
#
loop_
_entity_poly.entity_id
_entity_poly.type
_entity_poly.pdbx_seq_one_letter_code
_entity_poly.pdbx_strand_id
1 'polypeptide(L)'
;MKYYTTKTKFNCGIDLHSKQMYVCIMDREGRILLHRNIRGNDFAFFLKLVKPYLHDLTVVCECTFNWYWLADACFAAGIQFVLAHALYLKHIHGGKNKNDRIDSEKLAHLLRANLIPPAYVYPAARRPIRALLRQRM
;
A
#
# COMPACT_ATOMS: atom_id res chain seq x y z
N MET A 1 -6.51 7.53 18.00
CA MET A 1 -5.81 6.88 16.87
C MET A 1 -5.17 7.94 16.00
N LYS A 2 -3.93 7.75 15.63
CA LYS A 2 -3.25 8.63 14.68
C LYS A 2 -3.44 8.11 13.26
N TYR A 3 -3.74 9.02 12.34
CA TYR A 3 -3.80 8.72 10.93
C TYR A 3 -2.57 9.24 10.21
N TYR A 4 -2.17 8.56 9.14
CA TYR A 4 -1.06 9.01 8.31
C TYR A 4 -1.50 10.24 7.50
N THR A 5 -0.67 11.28 7.50
CA THR A 5 -0.91 12.49 6.71
C THR A 5 -0.05 12.44 5.45
N THR A 6 -0.69 12.28 4.30
CA THR A 6 0.03 12.25 3.03
C THR A 6 0.49 13.66 2.66
N LYS A 7 1.73 13.75 2.16
CA LYS A 7 2.32 15.02 1.71
C LYS A 7 2.53 15.05 0.20
N THR A 8 2.22 13.95 -0.47
CA THR A 8 2.46 13.83 -1.91
C THR A 8 1.20 14.13 -2.70
N LYS A 9 1.40 14.60 -3.94
CA LYS A 9 0.32 14.90 -4.87
C LYS A 9 -0.39 13.65 -5.35
N PHE A 10 0.35 12.56 -5.55
CA PHE A 10 -0.19 11.29 -6.06
C PHE A 10 -0.22 10.26 -4.94
N ASN A 11 -1.34 9.54 -4.85
CA ASN A 11 -1.60 8.59 -3.78
C ASN A 11 -2.02 7.26 -4.39
N CYS A 12 -1.24 6.23 -4.11
CA CYS A 12 -1.39 4.90 -4.71
C CYS A 12 -1.85 3.90 -3.66
N GLY A 13 -3.01 3.29 -3.91
CA GLY A 13 -3.48 2.16 -3.13
C GLY A 13 -3.16 0.85 -3.85
N ILE A 14 -2.58 -0.10 -3.13
CA ILE A 14 -2.26 -1.41 -3.67
C ILE A 14 -2.97 -2.49 -2.86
N ASP A 15 -3.83 -3.25 -3.54
CA ASP A 15 -4.40 -4.47 -2.99
C ASP A 15 -3.49 -5.63 -3.37
N LEU A 16 -2.70 -6.08 -2.40
CA LEU A 16 -1.60 -7.01 -2.62
C LEU A 16 -2.03 -8.44 -2.35
N HIS A 17 -1.77 -9.33 -3.31
CA HIS A 17 -1.99 -10.75 -3.20
C HIS A 17 -0.69 -11.52 -3.50
N SER A 18 -0.70 -12.84 -3.27
CA SER A 18 0.50 -13.66 -3.45
C SER A 18 1.01 -13.69 -4.89
N LYS A 19 0.12 -13.57 -5.87
CA LYS A 19 0.46 -13.70 -7.29
C LYS A 19 0.16 -12.47 -8.13
N GLN A 20 -0.46 -11.47 -7.56
CA GLN A 20 -0.84 -10.27 -8.28
C GLN A 20 -1.08 -9.11 -7.33
N MET A 21 -1.07 -7.91 -7.86
CA MET A 21 -1.46 -6.72 -7.10
C MET A 21 -2.32 -5.81 -7.97
N TYR A 22 -3.39 -5.30 -7.38
CA TYR A 22 -4.22 -4.30 -8.04
C TYR A 22 -3.81 -2.91 -7.58
N VAL A 23 -3.55 -2.00 -8.53
CA VAL A 23 -2.97 -0.69 -8.27
C VAL A 23 -3.93 0.40 -8.68
N CYS A 24 -4.15 1.39 -7.81
CA CYS A 24 -4.95 2.57 -8.10
C CYS A 24 -4.19 3.81 -7.67
N ILE A 25 -3.97 4.74 -8.60
CA ILE A 25 -3.34 6.03 -8.30
C ILE A 25 -4.39 7.13 -8.44
N MET A 26 -4.49 7.98 -7.42
CA MET A 26 -5.35 9.15 -7.41
C MET A 26 -4.54 10.42 -7.19
N ASP A 27 -5.04 11.53 -7.73
CA ASP A 27 -4.53 12.86 -7.35
C ASP A 27 -5.22 13.34 -6.07
N ARG A 28 -4.91 14.56 -5.63
CA ARG A 28 -5.47 15.10 -4.38
C ARG A 28 -6.98 15.33 -4.44
N GLU A 29 -7.51 15.53 -5.62
CA GLU A 29 -8.95 15.72 -5.85
C GLU A 29 -9.71 14.41 -5.96
N GLY A 30 -9.02 13.28 -5.93
CA GLY A 30 -9.64 11.96 -6.00
C GLY A 30 -9.88 11.47 -7.42
N ARG A 31 -9.28 12.11 -8.43
CA ARG A 31 -9.34 11.62 -9.79
C ARG A 31 -8.44 10.41 -9.96
N ILE A 32 -8.97 9.36 -10.55
CA ILE A 32 -8.21 8.13 -10.82
C ILE A 32 -7.35 8.34 -12.06
N LEU A 33 -6.03 8.24 -11.86
CA LEU A 33 -5.05 8.43 -12.94
C LEU A 33 -4.54 7.11 -13.49
N LEU A 34 -4.57 6.06 -12.67
CA LEU A 34 -4.16 4.71 -13.04
C LEU A 34 -4.97 3.72 -12.22
N HIS A 35 -5.48 2.67 -12.86
CA HIS A 35 -6.23 1.64 -12.14
C HIS A 35 -6.03 0.32 -12.88
N ARG A 36 -5.13 -0.53 -12.38
CA ARG A 36 -4.67 -1.69 -13.13
C ARG A 36 -4.22 -2.84 -12.25
N ASN A 37 -4.47 -4.06 -12.72
CA ASN A 37 -3.93 -5.27 -12.10
C ASN A 37 -2.57 -5.59 -12.69
N ILE A 38 -1.61 -5.93 -11.82
CA ILE A 38 -0.26 -6.35 -12.22
C ILE A 38 -0.09 -7.82 -11.84
N ARG A 39 0.01 -8.68 -12.85
CA ARG A 39 0.20 -10.12 -12.64
C ARG A 39 1.65 -10.42 -12.28
N GLY A 40 1.86 -11.48 -11.50
CA GLY A 40 3.18 -11.92 -11.12
C GLY A 40 3.91 -11.00 -10.16
N ASN A 41 3.23 -9.99 -9.60
CA ASN A 41 3.82 -9.01 -8.70
C ASN A 41 5.12 -8.41 -9.26
N ASP A 42 5.09 -8.06 -10.54
CA ASP A 42 6.23 -7.55 -11.30
C ASP A 42 6.50 -6.09 -10.94
N PHE A 43 7.43 -5.86 -10.03
CA PHE A 43 7.75 -4.53 -9.55
C PHE A 43 8.42 -3.67 -10.62
N ALA A 44 9.20 -4.27 -11.51
CA ALA A 44 9.80 -3.53 -12.64
C ALA A 44 8.72 -2.97 -13.55
N PHE A 45 7.66 -3.74 -13.81
CA PHE A 45 6.51 -3.27 -14.58
C PHE A 45 5.74 -2.18 -13.83
N PHE A 46 5.57 -2.36 -12.51
CA PHE A 46 4.98 -1.33 -11.66
C PHE A 46 5.72 0.00 -11.78
N LEU A 47 7.05 -0.03 -11.70
CA LEU A 47 7.86 1.19 -11.84
C LEU A 47 7.66 1.88 -13.18
N LYS A 48 7.55 1.11 -14.26
CA LYS A 48 7.26 1.67 -15.59
C LYS A 48 5.90 2.36 -15.63
N LEU A 49 4.88 1.74 -15.05
CA LEU A 49 3.52 2.28 -15.03
C LEU A 49 3.44 3.57 -14.22
N VAL A 50 4.10 3.63 -13.08
CA VAL A 50 4.01 4.77 -12.17
C VAL A 50 5.04 5.85 -12.44
N LYS A 51 5.91 5.66 -13.43
CA LYS A 51 6.97 6.60 -13.75
C LYS A 51 6.54 8.06 -13.85
N PRO A 52 5.40 8.40 -14.48
CA PRO A 52 4.95 9.81 -14.54
C PRO A 52 4.64 10.42 -13.18
N TYR A 53 4.40 9.59 -12.16
CA TYR A 53 3.98 10.03 -10.83
C TYR A 53 5.07 9.86 -9.77
N LEU A 54 6.19 9.23 -10.13
CA LEU A 54 7.22 8.79 -9.19
C LEU A 54 7.85 9.91 -8.38
N HIS A 55 7.91 11.10 -8.95
CA HIS A 55 8.53 12.27 -8.33
C HIS A 55 7.76 12.76 -7.08
N ASP A 56 6.50 12.37 -6.92
CA ASP A 56 5.66 12.85 -5.82
C ASP A 56 4.57 11.82 -5.49
N LEU A 57 5.00 10.60 -5.14
CA LEU A 57 4.13 9.44 -4.98
C LEU A 57 4.26 8.85 -3.57
N THR A 58 3.12 8.57 -2.96
CA THR A 58 3.02 7.74 -1.76
C THR A 58 2.23 6.48 -2.07
N VAL A 59 2.74 5.34 -1.62
CA VAL A 59 2.11 4.04 -1.80
C VAL A 59 1.61 3.52 -0.46
N VAL A 60 0.39 2.99 -0.44
CA VAL A 60 -0.17 2.32 0.73
C VAL A 60 -0.62 0.91 0.36
N CYS A 61 -0.33 -0.05 1.21
CA CYS A 61 -0.97 -1.36 1.14
C CYS A 61 -1.41 -1.80 2.53
N GLU A 62 -2.35 -2.73 2.59
CA GLU A 62 -2.85 -3.27 3.84
C GLU A 62 -1.81 -4.20 4.47
N CYS A 63 -1.72 -4.21 5.80
CA CYS A 63 -0.81 -5.08 6.54
C CYS A 63 -1.31 -6.52 6.48
N THR A 64 -1.05 -7.17 5.38
CA THR A 64 -1.39 -8.56 5.15
C THR A 64 -0.12 -9.41 5.24
N PHE A 65 -0.24 -10.69 4.94
CA PHE A 65 0.84 -11.66 5.05
C PHE A 65 2.06 -11.34 4.18
N ASN A 66 1.88 -10.70 3.04
CA ASN A 66 2.88 -10.64 1.97
C ASN A 66 3.45 -9.23 1.68
N TRP A 67 3.35 -8.29 2.59
CA TRP A 67 3.70 -6.88 2.33
C TRP A 67 5.21 -6.57 2.31
N TYR A 68 6.04 -7.44 2.91
CA TYR A 68 7.45 -7.14 3.15
C TYR A 68 8.25 -6.81 1.88
N TRP A 69 8.07 -7.61 0.84
CA TRP A 69 8.82 -7.41 -0.39
C TRP A 69 8.47 -6.08 -1.05
N LEU A 70 7.19 -5.69 -0.99
CA LEU A 70 6.73 -4.44 -1.59
C LEU A 70 7.30 -3.23 -0.84
N ALA A 71 7.32 -3.28 0.49
CA ALA A 71 7.93 -2.24 1.31
C ALA A 71 9.41 -2.07 0.96
N ASP A 72 10.15 -3.18 0.88
CA ASP A 72 11.58 -3.15 0.55
C ASP A 72 11.81 -2.61 -0.85
N ALA A 73 11.00 -3.03 -1.82
CA ALA A 73 11.13 -2.56 -3.19
C ALA A 73 10.83 -1.06 -3.30
N CYS A 74 9.81 -0.57 -2.59
CA CYS A 74 9.50 0.86 -2.55
C CYS A 74 10.63 1.66 -1.93
N PHE A 75 11.19 1.21 -0.80
CA PHE A 75 12.31 1.89 -0.16
C PHE A 75 13.52 1.96 -1.08
N ALA A 76 13.83 0.85 -1.77
CA ALA A 76 14.95 0.81 -2.70
C ALA A 76 14.75 1.77 -3.88
N ALA A 77 13.51 1.98 -4.29
CA ALA A 77 13.17 2.88 -5.40
C ALA A 77 12.95 4.34 -4.95
N GLY A 78 13.10 4.62 -3.65
CA GLY A 78 12.88 5.97 -3.12
C GLY A 78 11.43 6.38 -3.08
N ILE A 79 10.50 5.44 -3.04
CA ILE A 79 9.05 5.69 -2.98
C ILE A 79 8.61 5.70 -1.52
N GLN A 80 7.84 6.72 -1.14
CA GLN A 80 7.23 6.78 0.19
C GLN A 80 6.22 5.64 0.35
N PHE A 81 6.39 4.82 1.38
CA PHE A 81 5.56 3.65 1.62
C PHE A 81 4.86 3.73 2.98
N VAL A 82 3.57 3.43 2.99
CA VAL A 82 2.74 3.39 4.21
C VAL A 82 2.08 2.03 4.31
N LEU A 83 2.19 1.41 5.48
CA LEU A 83 1.51 0.16 5.76
C LEU A 83 0.24 0.46 6.54
N ALA A 84 -0.92 0.07 6.02
CA ALA A 84 -2.20 0.29 6.68
C ALA A 84 -2.51 -0.83 7.67
N HIS A 85 -2.94 -0.48 8.88
CA HIS A 85 -3.28 -1.45 9.90
C HIS A 85 -4.61 -2.13 9.53
N ALA A 86 -4.56 -3.42 9.18
CA ALA A 86 -5.72 -4.15 8.65
C ALA A 86 -6.92 -4.14 9.59
N LEU A 87 -6.68 -4.32 10.88
CA LEU A 87 -7.76 -4.39 11.88
C LEU A 87 -8.54 -3.08 11.97
N TYR A 88 -7.82 -1.95 12.06
CA TYR A 88 -8.46 -0.64 12.14
C TYR A 88 -9.09 -0.22 10.83
N LEU A 89 -8.51 -0.65 9.71
CA LEU A 89 -9.03 -0.35 8.38
C LEU A 89 -10.44 -0.90 8.19
N LYS A 90 -10.73 -2.08 8.73
CA LYS A 90 -12.06 -2.69 8.67
C LYS A 90 -13.14 -1.85 9.35
N HIS A 91 -12.80 -1.12 10.39
CA HIS A 91 -13.74 -0.23 11.06
C HIS A 91 -14.08 1.01 10.24
N ILE A 92 -13.19 1.40 9.33
CA ILE A 92 -13.38 2.61 8.53
C ILE A 92 -14.25 2.34 7.31
N HIS A 93 -14.08 1.19 6.65
CA HIS A 93 -14.81 0.92 5.44
C HIS A 93 -15.33 -0.52 5.31
N GLY A 94 -15.64 -1.22 6.36
CA GLY A 94 -16.06 -2.62 6.36
C GLY A 94 -17.11 -2.97 5.31
N GLY A 95 -16.81 -2.82 4.06
CA GLY A 95 -17.73 -2.97 2.95
C GLY A 95 -18.09 -4.42 2.65
N LYS A 96 -19.34 -4.63 2.18
CA LYS A 96 -19.84 -5.95 1.81
C LYS A 96 -19.37 -6.38 0.42
N ASN A 97 -19.03 -5.43 -0.45
CA ASN A 97 -18.60 -5.70 -1.82
C ASN A 97 -17.08 -5.56 -1.90
N LYS A 98 -16.40 -6.69 -1.74
CA LYS A 98 -14.95 -6.73 -1.82
C LYS A 98 -14.51 -7.33 -3.14
N ASN A 99 -13.73 -6.58 -3.90
CA ASN A 99 -12.91 -7.11 -4.98
C ASN A 99 -11.65 -6.26 -5.08
N ASP A 100 -10.64 -6.79 -5.75
CA ASP A 100 -9.31 -6.19 -5.78
C ASP A 100 -9.32 -4.77 -6.35
N ARG A 101 -10.16 -4.54 -7.34
CA ARG A 101 -10.30 -3.22 -7.95
C ARG A 101 -10.86 -2.20 -6.95
N ILE A 102 -11.95 -2.56 -6.27
CA ILE A 102 -12.59 -1.70 -5.28
C ILE A 102 -11.67 -1.49 -4.09
N ASP A 103 -10.99 -2.53 -3.63
CA ASP A 103 -10.12 -2.45 -2.46
C ASP A 103 -8.94 -1.53 -2.70
N SER A 104 -8.30 -1.59 -3.88
CA SER A 104 -7.21 -0.69 -4.21
C SER A 104 -7.67 0.76 -4.29
N GLU A 105 -8.86 1.00 -4.86
CA GLU A 105 -9.46 2.32 -4.96
C GLU A 105 -9.77 2.90 -3.58
N LYS A 106 -10.33 2.09 -2.68
CA LYS A 106 -10.62 2.53 -1.31
C LYS A 106 -9.34 2.91 -0.57
N LEU A 107 -8.27 2.13 -0.72
CA LEU A 107 -6.98 2.45 -0.11
C LEU A 107 -6.44 3.79 -0.61
N ALA A 108 -6.50 4.03 -1.91
CA ALA A 108 -6.07 5.30 -2.49
C ALA A 108 -6.89 6.48 -1.95
N HIS A 109 -8.22 6.32 -1.85
CA HIS A 109 -9.11 7.32 -1.27
C HIS A 109 -8.79 7.63 0.18
N LEU A 110 -8.59 6.60 0.99
CA LEU A 110 -8.26 6.77 2.39
C LEU A 110 -6.91 7.45 2.57
N LEU A 111 -5.94 7.11 1.72
CA LEU A 111 -4.62 7.72 1.77
C LEU A 111 -4.70 9.22 1.47
N ARG A 112 -5.34 9.61 0.36
CA ARG A 112 -5.46 11.03 0.00
C ARG A 112 -6.27 11.83 1.01
N ALA A 113 -7.22 11.18 1.70
CA ALA A 113 -8.07 11.82 2.71
C ALA A 113 -7.45 11.83 4.11
N ASN A 114 -6.22 11.32 4.26
CA ASN A 114 -5.53 11.24 5.55
C ASN A 114 -6.27 10.37 6.57
N LEU A 115 -6.83 9.25 6.11
CA LEU A 115 -7.60 8.31 6.94
C LEU A 115 -6.98 6.92 7.03
N ILE A 116 -5.68 6.80 6.72
CA ILE A 116 -4.99 5.51 6.86
C ILE A 116 -4.46 5.37 8.28
N PRO A 117 -4.92 4.35 9.04
CA PRO A 117 -4.32 4.01 10.32
C PRO A 117 -3.00 3.25 10.06
N PRO A 118 -1.84 3.88 10.31
CA PRO A 118 -0.57 3.28 9.92
C PRO A 118 -0.14 2.19 10.88
N ALA A 119 0.47 1.14 10.33
CA ALA A 119 1.18 0.12 11.08
C ALA A 119 2.68 0.38 10.98
N TYR A 120 3.44 -0.08 11.98
CA TYR A 120 4.88 0.09 11.97
C TYR A 120 5.53 -0.84 10.95
N VAL A 121 6.41 -0.27 10.13
CA VAL A 121 7.19 -1.04 9.16
C VAL A 121 8.56 -1.34 9.76
N TYR A 122 8.79 -2.61 10.13
CA TYR A 122 10.08 -3.01 10.68
C TYR A 122 11.16 -2.96 9.61
N PRO A 123 12.36 -2.41 9.93
CA PRO A 123 13.49 -2.49 9.00
C PRO A 123 13.82 -3.94 8.64
N ALA A 124 14.28 -4.17 7.41
CA ALA A 124 14.61 -5.51 6.92
C ALA A 124 15.53 -6.28 7.87
N ALA A 125 16.51 -5.60 8.47
CA ALA A 125 17.46 -6.21 9.40
C ALA A 125 16.81 -6.77 10.68
N ARG A 126 15.65 -6.26 11.08
CA ARG A 126 14.97 -6.68 12.32
C ARG A 126 13.90 -7.75 12.08
N ARG A 127 13.47 -7.96 10.85
CA ARG A 127 12.39 -8.90 10.54
C ARG A 127 12.71 -10.36 10.87
N PRO A 128 13.90 -10.87 10.58
CA PRO A 128 14.24 -12.25 10.95
C PRO A 128 14.14 -12.52 12.45
N ILE A 129 14.61 -11.58 13.26
CA ILE A 129 14.55 -11.69 14.73
C ILE A 129 13.10 -11.74 15.20
N ARG A 130 12.26 -10.86 14.66
CA ARG A 130 10.84 -10.82 15.00
C ARG A 130 10.12 -12.11 14.62
N ALA A 131 10.42 -12.66 13.45
CA ALA A 131 9.84 -13.92 12.99
C ALA A 131 10.20 -15.08 13.91
N LEU A 132 11.45 -15.15 14.37
CA LEU A 132 11.89 -16.15 15.34
C LEU A 132 11.14 -16.05 16.66
N LEU A 133 10.96 -14.83 17.17
CA LEU A 133 10.22 -14.61 18.41
C LEU A 133 8.75 -15.04 18.28
N ARG A 134 8.13 -14.80 17.15
CA ARG A 134 6.76 -15.24 16.89
C ARG A 134 6.62 -16.76 16.84
N GLN A 135 7.60 -17.45 16.30
CA GLN A 135 7.58 -18.91 16.24
C GLN A 135 7.64 -19.57 17.60
N ARG A 136 8.24 -18.91 18.58
CA ARG A 136 8.34 -19.43 19.96
C ARG A 136 7.09 -19.21 20.80
N MET A 137 6.20 -18.40 20.31
CA MET A 137 4.94 -18.12 20.99
C MET A 137 3.80 -18.97 20.44
#